data_db864ef09d223fec4a8f11b234a6b2cd
#
_entry.id   db864ef09d223fec4a8f11b234a6b2cd
#
_cell.length_a   1.000
_cell.length_b   1.000
_cell.length_c   1.000
_cell.angle_alpha   90.00
_cell.angle_beta   90.00
_cell.angle_gamma   90.00
#
_symmetry.space_group_name_H-M   'P 1'
#
loop_
_entity.id
_entity.type
_entity.pdbx_description
1 polymer ?
#
loop_
_entity_poly.entity_id
_entity_poly.type
_entity_poly.pdbx_seq_one_letter_code
_entity_poly.pdbx_strand_id
1 'polypeptide(L)' 'MRITYTHHAKQRMIQRKVSADQVAETLESPDELIPGENGEETAIRRFGTREVRVVYKETDADSFVIYAVMKPYVYD' A
#
# COMPACT_ATOMS: atom_id res chain seq x y z
N MET A 1 -6.75 3.00 -12.96
CA MET A 1 -5.55 2.84 -12.12
C MET A 1 -4.79 1.58 -12.51
N ARG A 2 -3.52 1.70 -12.78
CA ARG A 2 -2.64 0.56 -13.04
C ARG A 2 -1.76 0.32 -11.83
N ILE A 3 -1.81 -0.88 -11.28
CA ILE A 3 -1.00 -1.22 -10.12
C ILE A 3 -0.08 -2.38 -10.51
N THR A 4 1.23 -2.14 -10.38
CA THR A 4 2.25 -3.15 -10.60
C THR A 4 2.86 -3.52 -9.26
N TYR A 5 2.92 -4.80 -8.97
CA TYR A 5 3.46 -5.30 -7.71
C TYR A 5 4.86 -5.86 -7.94
N THR A 6 5.82 -5.45 -7.12
CA THR A 6 7.12 -6.12 -7.12
C THR A 6 6.94 -7.54 -6.56
N HIS A 7 7.87 -8.42 -6.86
CA HIS A 7 7.85 -9.79 -6.34
C HIS A 7 7.81 -9.79 -4.80
N HIS A 8 8.61 -8.92 -4.19
CA HIS A 8 8.63 -8.75 -2.73
C HIS A 8 7.27 -8.33 -2.20
N ALA A 9 6.62 -7.37 -2.87
CA ALA A 9 5.29 -6.91 -2.45
C ALA A 9 4.26 -8.03 -2.52
N LYS A 10 4.27 -8.84 -3.59
CA LYS A 10 3.36 -9.98 -3.73
C LYS A 10 3.52 -10.97 -2.59
N GLN A 11 4.76 -11.31 -2.26
CA GLN A 11 5.03 -12.22 -1.15
C GLN A 11 4.53 -11.67 0.18
N ARG A 12 4.75 -10.40 0.44
CA ARG A 12 4.33 -9.76 1.69
C ARG A 12 2.81 -9.67 1.80
N MET A 13 2.13 -9.43 0.68
CA MET A 13 0.66 -9.41 0.67
C MET A 13 0.10 -10.76 1.13
N ILE A 14 0.65 -11.85 0.61
CA ILE A 14 0.22 -13.20 1.00
C ILE A 14 0.51 -13.44 2.49
N GLN A 15 1.74 -13.18 2.92
CA GLN A 15 2.17 -13.40 4.31
C GLN A 15 1.37 -12.58 5.30
N ARG A 16 1.01 -11.37 4.92
CA ARG A 16 0.35 -10.39 5.80
C ARG A 16 -1.15 -10.30 5.59
N LYS A 17 -1.67 -11.14 4.70
CA LYS A 17 -3.10 -11.22 4.39
C LYS A 17 -3.69 -9.87 4.00
N VAL A 18 -2.99 -9.19 3.10
CA VAL A 18 -3.47 -7.94 2.50
C VAL A 18 -3.85 -8.24 1.07
N SER A 19 -5.12 -7.99 0.72
CA SER A 19 -5.64 -8.28 -0.61
C SER A 19 -5.30 -7.18 -1.61
N ALA A 20 -5.39 -7.50 -2.91
CA ALA A 20 -5.24 -6.51 -3.97
C ALA A 20 -6.30 -5.40 -3.85
N ASP A 21 -7.52 -5.75 -3.45
CA ASP A 21 -8.59 -4.77 -3.24
C ASP A 21 -8.24 -3.80 -2.11
N GLN A 22 -7.65 -4.29 -1.02
CA GLN A 22 -7.22 -3.44 0.08
C GLN A 22 -6.09 -2.50 -0.34
N VAL A 23 -5.16 -2.97 -1.15
CA VAL A 23 -4.09 -2.13 -1.69
C VAL A 23 -4.69 -1.05 -2.58
N ALA A 24 -5.58 -1.42 -3.51
CA ALA A 24 -6.23 -0.46 -4.40
C ALA A 24 -7.01 0.60 -3.62
N GLU A 25 -7.80 0.21 -2.64
CA GLU A 25 -8.54 1.16 -1.81
C GLU A 25 -7.61 2.09 -1.03
N THR A 26 -6.52 1.55 -0.51
CA THR A 26 -5.53 2.35 0.22
C THR A 26 -4.92 3.43 -0.68
N LEU A 27 -4.66 3.11 -1.95
CA LEU A 27 -4.12 4.08 -2.90
C LEU A 27 -5.17 5.09 -3.35
N GLU A 28 -6.42 4.67 -3.55
CA GLU A 28 -7.48 5.55 -4.02
C GLU A 28 -7.98 6.51 -2.96
N SER A 29 -8.09 6.05 -1.72
CA SER A 29 -8.68 6.83 -0.63
C SER A 29 -7.90 6.61 0.66
N PRO A 30 -6.65 7.06 0.71
CA PRO A 30 -5.87 6.90 1.93
C PRO A 30 -6.39 7.80 3.04
N ASP A 31 -6.29 7.33 4.27
CA ASP A 31 -6.54 8.17 5.44
C ASP A 31 -5.35 9.10 5.67
N GLU A 32 -4.16 8.67 5.26
CA GLU A 32 -2.94 9.43 5.45
C GLU A 32 -1.93 9.10 4.35
N LEU A 33 -1.17 10.10 3.91
CA LEU A 33 -0.06 9.94 2.99
C LEU A 33 1.20 10.48 3.64
N ILE A 34 2.26 9.67 3.66
CA ILE A 34 3.55 10.08 4.21
C ILE A 34 4.57 10.07 3.08
N PRO A 35 5.12 11.24 2.72
CA PRO A 35 6.16 11.29 1.69
C PRO A 35 7.46 10.68 2.20
N GLY A 36 8.16 9.98 1.31
CA GLY A 36 9.47 9.42 1.59
C GLY A 36 10.59 10.31 1.07
N GLU A 37 11.83 9.94 1.38
CA GLU A 37 12.99 10.73 1.00
C GLU A 37 13.43 10.51 -0.45
N ASN A 38 13.11 9.34 -1.02
CA ASN A 38 13.58 8.94 -2.36
C ASN A 38 12.47 8.88 -3.39
N GLY A 39 11.40 9.66 -3.21
CA GLY A 39 10.30 9.72 -4.15
C GLY A 39 9.20 8.69 -3.92
N GLU A 40 9.41 7.74 -3.01
CA GLU A 40 8.34 6.82 -2.61
C GLU A 40 7.41 7.50 -1.61
N GLU A 41 6.17 7.03 -1.59
CA GLU A 41 5.16 7.49 -0.63
C GLU A 41 4.60 6.29 0.12
N THR A 42 4.12 6.53 1.33
CA THR A 42 3.41 5.52 2.10
C THR A 42 1.96 5.96 2.25
N ALA A 43 1.04 5.16 1.71
CA ALA A 43 -0.38 5.37 1.87
C ALA A 43 -0.88 4.49 3.02
N ILE A 44 -1.70 5.06 3.87
CA ILE A 44 -2.23 4.39 5.06
C ILE A 44 -3.74 4.45 5.03
N ARG A 45 -4.39 3.31 5.22
CA ARG A 45 -5.85 3.26 5.34
C ARG A 45 -6.27 2.27 6.40
N ARG A 46 -7.29 2.64 7.16
CA ARG A 46 -7.88 1.80 8.19
C ARG A 46 -9.04 1.00 7.62
N PHE A 47 -9.04 -0.29 7.94
CA PHE A 47 -10.12 -1.22 7.62
C PHE A 47 -10.61 -1.81 8.94
N GLY A 48 -11.59 -1.16 9.56
CA GLY A 48 -12.04 -1.52 10.90
C GLY A 48 -10.91 -1.29 11.91
N THR A 49 -10.49 -2.35 12.59
CA THR A 49 -9.41 -2.29 13.58
C THR A 49 -8.03 -2.53 12.98
N ARG A 50 -7.96 -2.75 11.68
CA ARG A 50 -6.72 -3.09 10.98
C ARG A 50 -6.24 -1.92 10.12
N GLU A 51 -4.97 -1.57 10.22
CA GLU A 51 -4.39 -0.49 9.45
C GLU A 51 -3.44 -1.07 8.40
N VAL A 52 -3.67 -0.73 7.13
CA VAL A 52 -2.84 -1.17 6.01
C VAL A 52 -1.95 -0.03 5.56
N ARG A 53 -0.66 -0.31 5.39
CA ARG A 53 0.35 0.65 4.91
C ARG A 53 1.01 0.10 3.66
N VAL A 54 1.00 0.91 2.61
CA VAL A 54 1.52 0.53 1.30
C VAL A 54 2.58 1.53 0.87
N VAL A 55 3.78 1.04 0.58
CA VAL A 55 4.88 1.88 0.06
C VAL A 55 4.90 1.77 -1.45
N TYR A 56 4.81 2.88 -2.14
CA TYR A 56 4.66 2.90 -3.59
C TYR A 56 5.32 4.11 -4.23
N LYS A 57 5.50 4.05 -5.55
CA LYS A 57 5.82 5.21 -6.38
C LYS A 57 4.78 5.34 -7.47
N GLU A 58 4.37 6.57 -7.75
CA GLU A 58 3.58 6.88 -8.91
C GLU A 58 4.52 7.12 -10.08
N THR A 59 4.38 6.31 -11.14
CA THR A 59 5.30 6.36 -12.29
C THR A 59 4.75 7.18 -13.44
N ASP A 60 3.43 7.14 -13.64
CA ASP A 60 2.68 7.91 -14.63
C ASP A 60 1.41 8.43 -13.98
N ALA A 61 0.64 9.23 -14.72
CA ALA A 61 -0.58 9.87 -14.20
C ALA A 61 -1.56 8.90 -13.53
N ASP A 62 -1.53 7.60 -13.87
CA ASP A 62 -2.46 6.62 -13.32
C ASP A 62 -1.79 5.27 -13.08
N SER A 63 -0.48 5.27 -12.89
CA SER A 63 0.31 4.05 -12.72
C SER A 63 1.09 4.08 -11.44
N PHE A 64 1.02 2.99 -10.68
CA PHE A 64 1.66 2.86 -9.38
C PHE A 64 2.46 1.57 -9.32
N VAL A 65 3.66 1.65 -8.74
CA VAL A 65 4.49 0.48 -8.48
C VAL A 65 4.57 0.29 -6.97
N ILE A 66 4.13 -0.88 -6.51
CA ILE A 66 4.10 -1.22 -5.09
C ILE A 66 5.41 -1.89 -4.72
N TYR A 67 6.18 -1.27 -3.84
CA TYR A 67 7.47 -1.78 -3.38
C TYR A 67 7.36 -2.61 -2.12
N ALA A 68 6.48 -2.21 -1.22
CA ALA A 68 6.31 -2.92 0.05
C ALA A 68 4.89 -2.76 0.58
N VAL A 69 4.44 -3.81 1.25
CA VAL A 69 3.21 -3.78 2.05
C VAL A 69 3.64 -4.09 3.47
N MET A 70 3.48 -3.13 4.36
CA MET A 70 3.92 -3.25 5.73
C MET A 70 3.06 -4.24 6.50
N LYS A 71 3.60 -4.79 7.59
CA LYS A 71 2.80 -5.62 8.49
C LYS A 71 1.65 -4.77 9.03
N PRO A 72 0.39 -5.20 8.84
CA PRO A 72 -0.75 -4.41 9.30
C PRO A 72 -0.72 -4.20 10.82
N TYR A 73 -1.01 -2.98 11.22
CA TYR A 73 -1.19 -2.68 12.63
C TYR A 73 -2.63 -3.01 13.01
N VAL A 74 -2.80 -3.65 14.13
CA VAL A 74 -4.14 -4.03 14.63
C VAL A 74 -4.40 -3.24 15.91
N TYR A 75 -5.50 -2.48 15.90
CA TYR A 75 -5.92 -1.73 17.08
C TYR A 75 -6.79 -2.62 17.98
N ASP A 76 -6.52 -2.59 19.24
CA ASP A 76 -7.32 -3.31 20.22
C ASP A 76 -8.61 -2.56 20.58
#